data_c10540de0480903f9ed00aaa2451308e
#
_entry.id   c10540de0480903f9ed00aaa2451308e
#
_cell.length_a   1.000
_cell.length_b   1.000
_cell.length_c   1.000
_cell.angle_alpha   90.00
_cell.angle_beta   90.00
_cell.angle_gamma   90.00
#
_symmetry.space_group_name_H-M   'P 1'
#
loop_
_entity.id
_entity.type
_entity.pdbx_description
1 polymer ?
#
loop_
_entity_poly.entity_id
_entity_poly.type
_entity_poly.pdbx_seq_one_letter_code
_entity_poly.pdbx_strand_id
1 'polypeptide(L)'
;GNAVEELVATQAGVSTHNELSSQYNVRGGSFDENSVYINGVEVYRPMLISSGQQEGLSVINSDMVESINFSAGGFDAKYGDKMSSVLDITYKKPKKFEASVSASLLGAGLYVGYAKKNFSMTHGVRYKTNQYMLGSLETKGEYSPRFLDYQTYISWSPNKRWSLAFIGNISQNQYDFLPTNRQTNFGTMQDVKSFRVYFDGKEEDLFRTLFGTLSLSHNFTDRTKLSLLASAFATKERETYDIQGQYWLDETNTTEQLGVGTYMEHARNYLDANMKSLKVLFSHKPKGHDIQTGLTWKHEIIEENSREWEMRDSAGYSIPHTGNRLDLIYNQKSSNRISSDRLELFGQDTWRFTNSHGIFSLNYGARLSYWSWNKEWLFSPRVSLGIIPSFNEDFTFRIATGLYYQAPFY
;
A
#
# COMPACT_ATOMS: atom_id res chain seq x y z
N GLY A 1 -4.90 12.06 -7.38
CA GLY A 1 -4.76 10.78 -6.82
C GLY A 1 -4.62 10.68 -5.34
N ASN A 2 -4.41 11.77 -4.63
CA ASN A 2 -4.19 11.73 -3.19
C ASN A 2 -5.44 12.12 -2.38
N ALA A 3 -6.59 12.29 -3.05
CA ALA A 3 -7.81 12.73 -2.37
C ALA A 3 -8.27 11.74 -1.29
N VAL A 4 -8.10 10.43 -1.52
CA VAL A 4 -8.47 9.41 -0.54
C VAL A 4 -7.52 9.44 0.66
N GLU A 5 -6.22 9.52 0.44
CA GLU A 5 -5.23 9.62 1.51
C GLU A 5 -5.38 10.93 2.30
N GLU A 6 -5.64 12.03 1.64
CA GLU A 6 -5.92 13.30 2.30
C GLU A 6 -7.16 13.21 3.18
N LEU A 7 -8.21 12.56 2.69
CA LEU A 7 -9.41 12.33 3.47
C LEU A 7 -9.15 11.47 4.70
N VAL A 8 -8.38 10.40 4.56
CA VAL A 8 -7.99 9.54 5.68
C VAL A 8 -7.14 10.32 6.68
N ALA A 9 -6.19 11.12 6.21
CA ALA A 9 -5.32 11.92 7.07
C ALA A 9 -6.07 12.97 7.90
N THR A 10 -7.25 13.42 7.46
CA THR A 10 -8.09 14.34 8.23
C THR A 10 -8.86 13.67 9.36
N GLN A 11 -8.94 12.34 9.39
CA GLN A 11 -9.60 11.60 10.45
C GLN A 11 -8.75 11.61 11.73
N ALA A 12 -9.43 11.57 12.88
CA ALA A 12 -8.75 11.55 14.17
C ALA A 12 -7.89 10.29 14.32
N GLY A 13 -6.62 10.47 14.68
CA GLY A 13 -5.69 9.39 14.94
C GLY A 13 -4.92 8.89 13.71
N VAL A 14 -5.05 9.56 12.58
CA VAL A 14 -4.32 9.24 11.35
C VAL A 14 -3.31 10.34 11.04
N SER A 15 -2.12 9.96 10.60
CA SER A 15 -1.11 10.88 10.08
C SER A 15 -0.52 10.32 8.78
N THR A 16 -0.19 11.21 7.85
CA THR A 16 0.54 10.83 6.64
C THR A 16 2.02 10.74 6.94
N HIS A 17 2.67 9.71 6.38
CA HIS A 17 4.09 9.47 6.61
C HIS A 17 4.95 10.27 5.63
N ASN A 18 4.49 10.48 4.40
CA ASN A 18 5.18 11.19 3.33
C ASN A 18 4.16 11.69 2.32
N GLU A 19 4.35 12.91 1.78
CA GLU A 19 3.44 13.53 0.81
C GLU A 19 3.23 12.72 -0.47
N LEU A 20 4.21 11.93 -0.88
CA LEU A 20 4.13 11.11 -2.09
C LEU A 20 3.72 9.69 -1.82
N SER A 21 3.81 9.28 -0.57
CA SER A 21 3.51 7.93 -0.15
C SER A 21 2.00 7.74 0.01
N SER A 22 1.52 6.54 -0.31
CA SER A 22 0.20 6.09 0.09
C SER A 22 0.23 5.43 1.47
N GLN A 23 1.38 5.37 2.12
CA GLN A 23 1.53 4.87 3.47
C GLN A 23 1.05 5.90 4.49
N TYR A 24 0.45 5.41 5.57
CA TYR A 24 0.00 6.23 6.69
C TYR A 24 0.09 5.43 7.99
N ASN A 25 0.24 6.15 9.09
CA ASN A 25 0.24 5.57 10.42
C ASN A 25 -1.02 5.99 11.18
N VAL A 26 -1.57 5.10 11.99
CA VAL A 26 -2.72 5.35 12.83
C VAL A 26 -2.34 5.10 14.26
N ARG A 27 -2.48 6.13 15.13
CA ARG A 27 -2.18 6.05 16.56
C ARG A 27 -0.81 5.44 16.87
N GLY A 28 0.18 5.73 16.02
CA GLY A 28 1.51 5.18 16.16
C GLY A 28 1.69 3.75 15.65
N GLY A 29 0.68 3.16 15.00
CA GLY A 29 0.81 1.85 14.36
C GLY A 29 1.71 1.91 13.13
N SER A 30 2.33 0.79 12.78
CA SER A 30 3.15 0.69 11.59
C SER A 30 2.29 0.57 10.32
N PHE A 31 2.90 0.80 9.16
CA PHE A 31 2.24 0.64 7.87
C PHE A 31 1.64 -0.75 7.68
N ASP A 32 2.34 -1.80 8.14
CA ASP A 32 1.90 -3.20 8.00
C ASP A 32 0.64 -3.52 8.81
N GLU A 33 0.28 -2.68 9.77
CA GLU A 33 -0.92 -2.85 10.59
C GLU A 33 -2.17 -2.23 9.98
N ASN A 34 -2.05 -1.55 8.84
CA ASN A 34 -3.15 -0.91 8.13
C ASN A 34 -3.67 -1.81 7.02
N SER A 35 -4.97 -1.84 6.83
CA SER A 35 -5.64 -2.64 5.79
C SER A 35 -6.59 -1.81 4.97
N VAL A 36 -6.62 -2.06 3.66
CA VAL A 36 -7.53 -1.43 2.72
C VAL A 36 -8.40 -2.51 2.07
N TYR A 37 -9.71 -2.33 2.11
CA TYR A 37 -10.68 -3.20 1.47
C TYR A 37 -11.48 -2.42 0.43
N ILE A 38 -11.68 -3.01 -0.75
CA ILE A 38 -12.55 -2.47 -1.79
C ILE A 38 -13.66 -3.47 -2.02
N ASN A 39 -14.90 -3.06 -1.78
CA ASN A 39 -16.09 -3.92 -1.90
C ASN A 39 -15.93 -5.25 -1.17
N GLY A 40 -15.33 -5.22 0.03
CA GLY A 40 -15.10 -6.39 0.86
C GLY A 40 -13.86 -7.22 0.51
N VAL A 41 -13.07 -6.82 -0.48
CA VAL A 41 -11.85 -7.50 -0.89
C VAL A 41 -10.63 -6.74 -0.40
N GLU A 42 -9.74 -7.42 0.31
CA GLU A 42 -8.49 -6.82 0.76
C GLU A 42 -7.59 -6.48 -0.43
N VAL A 43 -7.15 -5.23 -0.50
CA VAL A 43 -6.16 -4.80 -1.48
C VAL A 43 -4.78 -5.05 -0.89
N TYR A 44 -4.05 -5.93 -1.55
CA TYR A 44 -2.71 -6.30 -1.12
C TYR A 44 -1.72 -5.22 -1.54
N ARG A 45 -0.90 -4.78 -0.62
CA ARG A 45 0.17 -3.82 -0.92
C ARG A 45 1.49 -4.54 -1.05
N PRO A 46 2.21 -4.31 -2.16
CA PRO A 46 3.51 -4.95 -2.35
C PRO A 46 4.53 -4.44 -1.33
N MET A 47 5.48 -5.31 -0.98
CA MET A 47 6.67 -4.90 -0.25
C MET A 47 7.61 -4.20 -1.22
N LEU A 48 7.98 -2.96 -0.90
CA LEU A 48 8.91 -2.22 -1.73
C LEU A 48 10.35 -2.70 -1.48
N ILE A 49 11.12 -2.84 -2.54
CA ILE A 49 12.52 -3.26 -2.47
C ILE A 49 13.37 -2.17 -1.81
N SER A 50 13.11 -0.93 -2.13
CA SER A 50 13.90 0.21 -1.67
C SER A 50 13.15 1.02 -0.62
N SER A 51 13.86 1.98 -0.03
CA SER A 51 13.37 2.82 1.05
C SER A 51 12.13 3.62 0.67
N GLY A 52 11.50 4.27 1.66
CA GLY A 52 10.26 5.03 1.52
C GLY A 52 10.25 6.16 0.48
N GLN A 53 11.35 6.42 -0.20
CA GLN A 53 11.38 7.37 -1.32
C GLN A 53 10.61 6.89 -2.55
N GLN A 54 10.38 5.58 -2.66
CA GLN A 54 9.74 4.96 -3.82
C GLN A 54 8.35 4.43 -3.49
N GLU A 55 7.76 4.95 -2.47
CA GLU A 55 6.38 4.62 -2.13
C GLU A 55 5.42 5.14 -3.19
N GLY A 56 4.54 4.26 -3.65
CA GLY A 56 3.62 4.57 -4.73
C GLY A 56 2.53 5.56 -4.32
N LEU A 57 1.93 6.17 -5.32
CA LEU A 57 0.70 6.92 -5.16
C LEU A 57 -0.45 5.97 -4.84
N SER A 58 -1.58 6.52 -4.36
CA SER A 58 -2.76 5.73 -4.03
C SER A 58 -3.19 4.83 -5.17
N VAL A 59 -3.45 3.55 -4.86
CA VAL A 59 -4.08 2.62 -5.81
C VAL A 59 -5.58 2.89 -5.98
N ILE A 60 -6.15 3.77 -5.15
CA ILE A 60 -7.59 4.04 -5.13
C ILE A 60 -7.91 5.27 -5.96
N ASN A 61 -8.77 5.09 -6.95
CA ASN A 61 -9.25 6.20 -7.79
C ASN A 61 -10.49 6.83 -7.14
N SER A 62 -10.36 8.03 -6.61
CA SER A 62 -11.44 8.74 -5.92
C SER A 62 -12.68 8.99 -6.80
N ASP A 63 -12.52 9.11 -8.12
CA ASP A 63 -13.65 9.28 -9.03
C ASP A 63 -14.57 8.05 -9.08
N MET A 64 -14.07 6.88 -8.69
CA MET A 64 -14.80 5.63 -8.67
C MET A 64 -15.39 5.30 -7.29
N VAL A 65 -15.11 6.10 -6.27
CA VAL A 65 -15.51 5.82 -4.89
C VAL A 65 -16.88 6.41 -4.59
N GLU A 66 -17.78 5.60 -4.04
CA GLU A 66 -19.06 6.04 -3.50
C GLU A 66 -18.95 6.42 -2.03
N SER A 67 -18.29 5.58 -1.23
CA SER A 67 -18.16 5.80 0.21
C SER A 67 -16.86 5.22 0.76
N ILE A 68 -16.39 5.82 1.85
CA ILE A 68 -15.22 5.37 2.60
C ILE A 68 -15.65 5.23 4.06
N ASN A 69 -15.37 4.07 4.65
CA ASN A 69 -15.55 3.83 6.06
C ASN A 69 -14.20 3.53 6.70
N PHE A 70 -13.84 4.31 7.69
CA PHE A 70 -12.57 4.20 8.39
C PHE A 70 -12.81 3.80 9.84
N SER A 71 -12.03 2.83 10.33
CA SER A 71 -12.02 2.47 11.75
C SER A 71 -10.59 2.31 12.26
N ALA A 72 -10.36 2.75 13.51
CA ALA A 72 -9.05 2.71 14.15
C ALA A 72 -9.15 1.94 15.47
N GLY A 73 -8.66 0.72 15.49
CA GLY A 73 -8.72 -0.19 16.64
C GLY A 73 -10.10 -0.84 16.82
N GLY A 74 -10.19 -1.90 17.62
CA GLY A 74 -11.44 -2.58 17.94
C GLY A 74 -12.17 -3.16 16.74
N PHE A 75 -11.45 -3.78 15.80
CA PHE A 75 -11.98 -4.21 14.52
C PHE A 75 -12.91 -5.41 14.62
N ASP A 76 -13.84 -5.50 13.68
CA ASP A 76 -14.62 -6.71 13.46
C ASP A 76 -13.70 -7.87 13.03
N ALA A 77 -14.05 -9.09 13.42
CA ALA A 77 -13.27 -10.28 13.10
C ALA A 77 -13.10 -10.49 11.58
N LYS A 78 -14.03 -9.99 10.77
CA LYS A 78 -14.00 -10.12 9.30
C LYS A 78 -12.82 -9.42 8.65
N TYR A 79 -12.20 -8.43 9.31
CA TYR A 79 -11.11 -7.63 8.74
C TYR A 79 -9.72 -8.18 9.02
N GLY A 80 -9.62 -9.34 9.62
CA GLY A 80 -8.33 -9.99 9.81
C GLY A 80 -7.56 -9.56 11.04
N ASP A 81 -6.24 -9.67 10.97
CA ASP A 81 -5.35 -9.57 12.11
C ASP A 81 -4.73 -8.17 12.28
N LYS A 82 -5.17 -7.20 11.49
CA LYS A 82 -4.63 -5.84 11.55
C LYS A 82 -5.15 -5.09 12.76
N MET A 83 -4.25 -4.46 13.51
CA MET A 83 -4.55 -3.88 14.82
C MET A 83 -4.75 -2.37 14.81
N SER A 84 -4.23 -1.66 13.80
CA SER A 84 -4.23 -0.20 13.80
C SER A 84 -5.40 0.42 13.07
N SER A 85 -5.63 0.07 11.79
CA SER A 85 -6.73 0.65 11.03
C SER A 85 -7.25 -0.24 9.94
N VAL A 86 -8.52 -0.02 9.59
CA VAL A 86 -9.16 -0.59 8.42
C VAL A 86 -9.80 0.54 7.62
N LEU A 87 -9.50 0.60 6.33
CA LEU A 87 -10.14 1.48 5.37
C LEU A 87 -11.01 0.62 4.45
N ASP A 88 -12.32 0.80 4.54
CA ASP A 88 -13.30 0.03 3.77
C ASP A 88 -13.95 0.94 2.72
N ILE A 89 -13.72 0.63 1.45
CA ILE A 89 -14.08 1.47 0.31
C ILE A 89 -15.13 0.76 -0.52
N THR A 90 -16.18 1.49 -0.88
CA THR A 90 -17.23 1.02 -1.77
C THR A 90 -17.17 1.81 -3.08
N TYR A 91 -17.08 1.09 -4.20
CA TYR A 91 -17.08 1.70 -5.52
C TYR A 91 -18.49 2.04 -5.99
N LYS A 92 -18.58 3.07 -6.84
CA LYS A 92 -19.84 3.53 -7.42
C LYS A 92 -20.46 2.50 -8.34
N LYS A 93 -21.78 2.35 -8.25
CA LYS A 93 -22.61 1.73 -9.28
C LYS A 93 -23.43 2.83 -9.96
N PRO A 94 -23.13 3.18 -11.21
CA PRO A 94 -23.91 4.22 -11.90
C PRO A 94 -25.32 3.71 -12.19
N LYS A 95 -26.26 4.64 -12.24
CA LYS A 95 -27.66 4.37 -12.63
C LYS A 95 -27.94 4.73 -14.08
N LYS A 96 -27.10 5.55 -14.66
CA LYS A 96 -27.18 6.03 -16.04
C LYS A 96 -25.78 6.31 -16.54
N PHE A 97 -25.65 6.61 -17.82
CA PHE A 97 -24.37 7.07 -18.38
C PHE A 97 -23.89 8.33 -17.65
N GLU A 98 -22.64 8.30 -17.24
CA GLU A 98 -21.95 9.45 -16.66
C GLU A 98 -20.49 9.43 -17.09
N ALA A 99 -19.90 10.61 -17.19
CA ALA A 99 -18.48 10.74 -17.55
C ALA A 99 -17.92 12.01 -16.94
N SER A 100 -16.64 11.97 -16.59
CA SER A 100 -15.90 13.13 -16.17
C SER A 100 -14.47 13.10 -16.70
N VAL A 101 -13.96 14.28 -17.02
CA VAL A 101 -12.58 14.47 -17.48
C VAL A 101 -11.94 15.50 -16.59
N SER A 102 -10.74 15.22 -16.11
CA SER A 102 -9.93 16.17 -15.38
C SER A 102 -8.58 16.33 -16.05
N ALA A 103 -8.06 17.55 -16.06
CA ALA A 103 -6.74 17.83 -16.59
C ALA A 103 -6.08 18.93 -15.77
N SER A 104 -4.79 18.77 -15.50
CA SER A 104 -3.96 19.76 -14.83
C SER A 104 -2.56 19.71 -15.41
N LEU A 105 -1.68 20.60 -14.97
CA LEU A 105 -0.27 20.55 -15.36
C LEU A 105 0.43 19.28 -14.89
N LEU A 106 -0.10 18.62 -13.86
CA LEU A 106 0.52 17.45 -13.24
C LEU A 106 -0.17 16.14 -13.59
N GLY A 107 -1.20 16.15 -14.41
CA GLY A 107 -1.86 14.92 -14.80
C GLY A 107 -3.21 15.11 -15.45
N ALA A 108 -3.80 13.97 -15.78
CA ALA A 108 -5.11 13.89 -16.41
C ALA A 108 -5.85 12.66 -15.91
N GLY A 109 -7.17 12.72 -15.88
CA GLY A 109 -8.04 11.63 -15.52
C GLY A 109 -9.28 11.57 -16.39
N LEU A 110 -9.75 10.36 -16.63
CA LEU A 110 -10.99 10.08 -17.34
C LEU A 110 -11.79 9.05 -16.54
N TYR A 111 -13.05 9.36 -16.30
CA TYR A 111 -13.99 8.43 -15.68
C TYR A 111 -15.20 8.27 -16.60
N VAL A 112 -15.65 7.03 -16.80
CA VAL A 112 -16.85 6.69 -17.56
C VAL A 112 -17.64 5.66 -16.78
N GLY A 113 -18.92 5.92 -16.61
CA GLY A 113 -19.90 5.01 -16.04
C GLY A 113 -21.03 4.76 -17.02
N TYR A 114 -21.50 3.52 -17.08
CA TYR A 114 -22.61 3.08 -17.92
C TYR A 114 -23.49 2.12 -17.17
N ALA A 115 -24.78 2.24 -17.34
CA ALA A 115 -25.75 1.30 -16.75
C ALA A 115 -26.89 1.03 -17.72
N LYS A 116 -27.32 -0.19 -17.77
CA LYS A 116 -28.51 -0.62 -18.54
C LYS A 116 -29.18 -1.78 -17.80
N LYS A 117 -30.43 -1.56 -17.37
CA LYS A 117 -31.19 -2.54 -16.56
C LYS A 117 -30.38 -3.01 -15.36
N ASN A 118 -30.02 -4.29 -15.32
CA ASN A 118 -29.33 -4.93 -14.20
C ASN A 118 -27.82 -4.97 -14.38
N PHE A 119 -27.29 -4.26 -15.37
CA PHE A 119 -25.87 -4.21 -15.70
C PHE A 119 -25.32 -2.80 -15.46
N SER A 120 -24.16 -2.72 -14.85
CA SER A 120 -23.43 -1.46 -14.70
C SER A 120 -21.94 -1.68 -14.85
N MET A 121 -21.24 -0.66 -15.34
CA MET A 121 -19.79 -0.67 -15.40
C MET A 121 -19.24 0.73 -15.20
N THR A 122 -18.08 0.78 -14.59
CA THR A 122 -17.29 2.00 -14.43
C THR A 122 -15.87 1.75 -14.88
N HIS A 123 -15.26 2.76 -15.49
CA HIS A 123 -13.87 2.73 -15.92
C HIS A 123 -13.21 4.04 -15.53
N GLY A 124 -12.03 3.95 -14.95
CA GLY A 124 -11.25 5.11 -14.58
C GLY A 124 -9.81 4.97 -15.05
N VAL A 125 -9.29 6.00 -15.71
CA VAL A 125 -7.91 6.09 -16.15
C VAL A 125 -7.30 7.33 -15.52
N ARG A 126 -6.11 7.21 -14.95
CA ARG A 126 -5.38 8.33 -14.38
C ARG A 126 -3.94 8.32 -14.86
N TYR A 127 -3.46 9.50 -15.20
CA TYR A 127 -2.05 9.74 -15.41
C TYR A 127 -1.62 10.89 -14.51
N LYS A 128 -0.50 10.71 -13.80
CA LYS A 128 0.06 11.74 -12.93
C LYS A 128 1.55 11.81 -13.09
N THR A 129 2.06 13.00 -13.05
CA THR A 129 3.49 13.28 -13.06
C THR A 129 3.78 14.41 -12.07
N ASN A 130 4.97 14.40 -11.54
CA ASN A 130 5.48 15.46 -10.69
C ASN A 130 7.00 15.50 -10.82
N GLN A 131 7.60 16.65 -10.56
CA GLN A 131 9.03 16.81 -10.53
C GLN A 131 9.41 17.64 -9.33
N TYR A 132 10.35 17.17 -8.54
CA TYR A 132 10.83 17.88 -7.36
C TYR A 132 12.29 17.52 -7.08
N MET A 133 12.91 18.34 -6.24
CA MET A 133 14.31 18.21 -5.87
C MET A 133 14.42 17.53 -4.51
N LEU A 134 15.26 16.50 -4.42
CA LEU A 134 15.67 15.94 -3.14
C LEU A 134 16.85 16.75 -2.59
N GLY A 135 16.72 17.20 -1.34
CA GLY A 135 17.70 18.05 -0.68
C GLY A 135 18.39 17.43 0.52
N SER A 136 18.65 16.10 0.51
CA SER A 136 19.35 15.45 1.61
C SER A 136 20.83 15.88 1.68
N LEU A 137 21.45 15.69 2.84
CA LEU A 137 22.89 16.01 3.02
C LEU A 137 23.80 15.13 2.16
N GLU A 138 23.40 13.91 1.89
CA GLU A 138 24.21 12.92 1.17
C GLU A 138 23.97 12.94 -0.34
N THR A 139 22.70 13.15 -0.75
CA THR A 139 22.32 13.10 -2.15
C THR A 139 21.34 14.22 -2.47
N LYS A 140 21.65 15.00 -3.49
CA LYS A 140 20.75 15.96 -4.10
C LYS A 140 20.45 15.52 -5.52
N GLY A 141 19.22 15.70 -5.97
CA GLY A 141 18.86 15.33 -7.33
C GLY A 141 17.45 15.70 -7.72
N GLU A 142 17.18 15.50 -8.99
CA GLU A 142 15.85 15.61 -9.54
C GLU A 142 15.13 14.28 -9.40
N TYR A 143 13.87 14.33 -8.97
CA TYR A 143 13.04 13.17 -8.78
C TYR A 143 11.76 13.35 -9.59
N SER A 144 11.50 12.43 -10.52
CA SER A 144 10.39 12.55 -11.47
C SER A 144 9.51 11.31 -11.41
N PRO A 145 8.47 11.29 -10.57
CA PRO A 145 7.53 10.19 -10.54
C PRO A 145 6.53 10.31 -11.69
N ARG A 146 6.18 9.16 -12.28
CA ARG A 146 5.12 9.01 -13.27
C ARG A 146 4.23 7.87 -12.88
N PHE A 147 2.93 8.10 -12.93
CA PHE A 147 1.92 7.13 -12.52
C PHE A 147 0.87 7.00 -13.61
N LEU A 148 0.59 5.77 -14.01
CA LEU A 148 -0.49 5.42 -14.93
C LEU A 148 -1.33 4.32 -14.29
N ASP A 149 -2.65 4.51 -14.27
CA ASP A 149 -3.57 3.62 -13.58
C ASP A 149 -4.87 3.48 -14.40
N TYR A 150 -5.31 2.25 -14.53
CA TYR A 150 -6.63 1.90 -15.08
C TYR A 150 -7.36 1.04 -14.08
N GLN A 151 -8.61 1.40 -13.77
CA GLN A 151 -9.48 0.63 -12.89
C GLN A 151 -10.84 0.42 -13.53
N THR A 152 -11.45 -0.71 -13.25
CA THR A 152 -12.79 -1.04 -13.72
C THR A 152 -13.59 -1.73 -12.63
N TYR A 153 -14.88 -1.45 -12.59
CA TYR A 153 -15.86 -2.16 -11.78
C TYR A 153 -17.08 -2.49 -12.63
N ILE A 154 -17.33 -3.77 -12.82
CA ILE A 154 -18.45 -4.30 -13.63
C ILE A 154 -19.35 -5.10 -12.72
N SER A 155 -20.65 -4.84 -12.76
CA SER A 155 -21.64 -5.51 -11.92
C SER A 155 -22.84 -5.91 -12.77
N TRP A 156 -23.30 -7.15 -12.58
CA TRP A 156 -24.46 -7.70 -13.26
C TRP A 156 -25.31 -8.49 -12.28
N SER A 157 -26.61 -8.14 -12.21
CA SER A 157 -27.59 -8.82 -11.38
C SER A 157 -28.77 -9.24 -12.27
N PRO A 158 -28.72 -10.44 -12.90
CA PRO A 158 -29.78 -10.86 -13.83
C PRO A 158 -31.15 -10.97 -13.18
N ASN A 159 -31.20 -11.20 -11.86
CA ASN A 159 -32.42 -11.25 -11.07
C ASN A 159 -32.10 -10.88 -9.61
N LYS A 160 -33.10 -10.97 -8.73
CA LYS A 160 -32.93 -10.64 -7.31
C LYS A 160 -32.05 -11.62 -6.51
N ARG A 161 -31.80 -12.80 -7.08
CA ARG A 161 -31.07 -13.87 -6.38
C ARG A 161 -29.62 -13.98 -6.75
N TRP A 162 -29.25 -13.58 -7.95
CA TRP A 162 -27.88 -13.73 -8.46
C TRP A 162 -27.25 -12.39 -8.76
N SER A 163 -26.00 -12.27 -8.41
CA SER A 163 -25.16 -11.13 -8.79
C SER A 163 -23.73 -11.57 -9.08
N LEU A 164 -23.15 -10.94 -10.08
CA LEU A 164 -21.77 -11.16 -10.51
C LEU A 164 -21.09 -9.80 -10.57
N ALA A 165 -19.88 -9.71 -10.03
CA ALA A 165 -19.12 -8.48 -10.06
C ALA A 165 -17.64 -8.75 -10.37
N PHE A 166 -17.03 -7.83 -11.06
CA PHE A 166 -15.61 -7.86 -11.36
C PHE A 166 -14.99 -6.50 -11.01
N ILE A 167 -13.88 -6.53 -10.30
CA ILE A 167 -13.04 -5.36 -10.03
C ILE A 167 -11.67 -5.66 -10.60
N GLY A 168 -11.13 -4.75 -11.41
CA GLY A 168 -9.81 -4.87 -12.00
C GLY A 168 -9.02 -3.60 -11.86
N ASN A 169 -7.71 -3.75 -11.70
CA ASN A 169 -6.76 -2.64 -11.64
C ASN A 169 -5.46 -3.04 -12.32
N ILE A 170 -4.98 -2.14 -13.18
CA ILE A 170 -3.63 -2.22 -13.75
C ILE A 170 -2.97 -0.89 -13.48
N SER A 171 -1.83 -0.89 -12.80
CA SER A 171 -1.11 0.33 -12.51
C SER A 171 0.38 0.20 -12.75
N GLN A 172 1.01 1.32 -13.07
CA GLN A 172 2.44 1.43 -13.24
C GLN A 172 2.92 2.72 -12.61
N ASN A 173 3.89 2.60 -11.71
CA ASN A 173 4.64 3.71 -11.16
C ASN A 173 6.06 3.63 -11.69
N GLN A 174 6.58 4.74 -12.18
CA GLN A 174 7.96 4.86 -12.59
C GLN A 174 8.58 6.08 -11.92
N TYR A 175 9.76 5.90 -11.35
CA TYR A 175 10.52 6.95 -10.71
C TYR A 175 11.87 7.04 -11.38
N ASP A 176 12.19 8.23 -11.85
CA ASP A 176 13.51 8.55 -12.39
C ASP A 176 14.19 9.52 -11.44
N PHE A 177 15.42 9.23 -11.06
CA PHE A 177 16.22 10.07 -10.21
C PHE A 177 17.53 10.39 -10.89
N LEU A 178 17.83 11.69 -10.99
CA LEU A 178 19.09 12.19 -11.52
C LEU A 178 19.80 12.95 -10.41
N PRO A 179 20.94 12.45 -9.90
CA PRO A 179 21.69 13.17 -8.89
C PRO A 179 22.23 14.48 -9.44
N THR A 180 22.32 15.48 -8.58
CA THR A 180 22.89 16.79 -8.92
C THR A 180 24.18 17.04 -8.17
N ASN A 181 25.04 17.87 -8.75
CA ASN A 181 26.25 18.30 -8.12
C ASN A 181 25.99 19.20 -6.92
N ARG A 182 26.81 19.12 -5.92
CA ARG A 182 26.71 19.99 -4.74
C ARG A 182 28.06 20.47 -4.30
N GLN A 183 28.05 21.60 -3.58
CA GLN A 183 29.24 22.22 -3.01
C GLN A 183 28.94 22.62 -1.56
N THR A 184 29.87 22.31 -0.67
CA THR A 184 29.79 22.65 0.74
C THR A 184 31.12 23.28 1.18
N ASN A 185 31.07 24.41 1.87
CA ASN A 185 32.24 25.09 2.42
C ASN A 185 32.41 24.74 3.90
N PHE A 186 33.64 24.47 4.29
CA PHE A 186 33.98 24.18 5.68
C PHE A 186 35.41 24.66 5.98
N GLY A 187 35.75 24.81 7.26
CA GLY A 187 37.05 25.23 7.72
C GLY A 187 37.00 26.53 8.53
N THR A 188 38.18 27.06 8.88
CA THR A 188 38.33 28.31 9.61
C THR A 188 38.42 29.50 8.65
N MET A 189 38.30 30.74 9.13
CA MET A 189 38.41 31.94 8.32
C MET A 189 39.75 32.08 7.58
N GLN A 190 40.82 31.47 8.07
CA GLN A 190 42.15 31.56 7.45
C GLN A 190 42.40 30.46 6.43
N ASP A 191 41.66 29.35 6.47
CA ASP A 191 41.85 28.20 5.61
C ASP A 191 40.50 27.57 5.28
N VAL A 192 39.69 28.32 4.55
CA VAL A 192 38.36 27.86 4.11
C VAL A 192 38.54 26.87 2.97
N LYS A 193 37.98 25.69 3.11
CA LYS A 193 37.98 24.64 2.12
C LYS A 193 36.58 24.44 1.56
N SER A 194 36.53 24.15 0.28
CA SER A 194 35.32 23.84 -0.41
C SER A 194 35.30 22.36 -0.81
N PHE A 195 34.33 21.62 -0.37
CA PHE A 195 34.12 20.24 -0.74
C PHE A 195 33.07 20.18 -1.86
N ARG A 196 33.45 19.62 -2.99
CA ARG A 196 32.56 19.48 -4.15
C ARG A 196 32.34 18.02 -4.47
N VAL A 197 31.11 17.69 -4.78
CA VAL A 197 30.71 16.34 -5.19
C VAL A 197 30.06 16.46 -6.57
N TYR A 198 30.63 15.78 -7.54
CA TYR A 198 30.08 15.67 -8.89
C TYR A 198 29.42 14.31 -9.04
N PHE A 199 28.18 14.30 -9.45
CA PHE A 199 27.43 13.08 -9.70
C PHE A 199 27.11 12.93 -11.18
N ASP A 200 27.21 11.71 -11.67
CA ASP A 200 26.75 11.31 -13.00
C ASP A 200 26.04 9.96 -12.88
N GLY A 201 25.03 9.76 -13.71
CA GLY A 201 24.26 8.54 -13.70
C GLY A 201 22.79 8.76 -13.46
N LYS A 202 22.09 7.68 -13.20
CA LYS A 202 20.65 7.71 -12.94
C LYS A 202 20.19 6.53 -12.11
N GLU A 203 19.08 6.72 -11.44
CA GLU A 203 18.28 5.68 -10.82
C GLU A 203 16.93 5.61 -11.53
N GLU A 204 16.47 4.40 -11.79
CA GLU A 204 15.19 4.15 -12.42
C GLU A 204 14.49 3.03 -11.66
N ASP A 205 13.29 3.33 -11.16
CA ASP A 205 12.48 2.41 -10.38
C ASP A 205 11.13 2.23 -11.07
N LEU A 206 10.74 0.98 -11.26
CA LEU A 206 9.52 0.62 -11.94
C LEU A 206 8.69 -0.33 -11.07
N PHE A 207 7.42 0.02 -10.84
CA PHE A 207 6.47 -0.77 -10.09
C PHE A 207 5.24 -1.02 -10.96
N ARG A 208 4.93 -2.29 -11.20
CA ARG A 208 3.75 -2.70 -11.94
C ARG A 208 2.86 -3.54 -11.06
N THR A 209 1.57 -3.24 -11.04
CA THR A 209 0.57 -3.96 -10.27
C THR A 209 -0.58 -4.37 -11.17
N LEU A 210 -0.98 -5.61 -11.04
CA LEU A 210 -2.18 -6.16 -11.67
C LEU A 210 -3.03 -6.79 -10.57
N PHE A 211 -4.29 -6.38 -10.49
CA PHE A 211 -5.24 -6.89 -9.51
C PHE A 211 -6.57 -7.17 -10.20
N GLY A 212 -7.16 -8.31 -9.89
CA GLY A 212 -8.49 -8.66 -10.37
C GLY A 212 -9.23 -9.49 -9.33
N THR A 213 -10.52 -9.19 -9.14
CA THR A 213 -11.41 -9.96 -8.28
C THR A 213 -12.72 -10.21 -9.00
N LEU A 214 -13.11 -11.48 -9.04
CA LEU A 214 -14.42 -11.92 -9.52
C LEU A 214 -15.24 -12.41 -8.33
N SER A 215 -16.44 -11.86 -8.16
CA SER A 215 -17.35 -12.26 -7.10
C SER A 215 -18.68 -12.72 -7.65
N LEU A 216 -19.17 -13.86 -7.14
CA LEU A 216 -20.47 -14.42 -7.45
C LEU A 216 -21.25 -14.52 -6.15
N SER A 217 -22.45 -13.97 -6.12
CA SER A 217 -23.30 -13.98 -4.93
C SER A 217 -24.68 -14.57 -5.26
N HIS A 218 -25.20 -15.36 -4.31
CA HIS A 218 -26.54 -15.91 -4.37
C HIS A 218 -27.31 -15.54 -3.10
N ASN A 219 -28.47 -14.91 -3.28
CA ASN A 219 -29.41 -14.66 -2.20
C ASN A 219 -30.40 -15.80 -2.13
N PHE A 220 -30.30 -16.65 -1.11
CA PHE A 220 -31.30 -17.72 -0.87
C PHE A 220 -32.64 -17.13 -0.45
N THR A 221 -32.56 -16.09 0.37
CA THR A 221 -33.69 -15.25 0.79
C THR A 221 -33.23 -13.80 0.84
N ASP A 222 -34.12 -12.87 1.20
CA ASP A 222 -33.75 -11.46 1.40
C ASP A 222 -32.75 -11.27 2.56
N ARG A 223 -32.58 -12.29 3.40
CA ARG A 223 -31.76 -12.23 4.62
C ARG A 223 -30.55 -13.18 4.61
N THR A 224 -30.47 -14.07 3.63
CA THR A 224 -29.44 -15.11 3.58
C THR A 224 -28.73 -15.07 2.24
N LYS A 225 -27.41 -14.89 2.30
CA LYS A 225 -26.57 -14.70 1.12
C LYS A 225 -25.28 -15.53 1.23
N LEU A 226 -24.89 -16.14 0.13
CA LEU A 226 -23.59 -16.80 -0.04
C LEU A 226 -22.83 -16.12 -1.16
N SER A 227 -21.55 -15.81 -0.92
CA SER A 227 -20.68 -15.17 -1.91
C SER A 227 -19.39 -15.97 -2.07
N LEU A 228 -18.96 -16.09 -3.33
CA LEU A 228 -17.68 -16.68 -3.70
C LEU A 228 -16.84 -15.58 -4.34
N LEU A 229 -15.61 -15.39 -3.86
CA LEU A 229 -14.70 -14.38 -4.37
C LEU A 229 -13.40 -15.04 -4.78
N ALA A 230 -12.98 -14.81 -6.02
CA ALA A 230 -11.69 -15.25 -6.54
C ALA A 230 -10.85 -14.01 -6.88
N SER A 231 -9.69 -13.91 -6.31
CA SER A 231 -8.79 -12.77 -6.49
C SER A 231 -7.44 -13.21 -7.00
N ALA A 232 -6.83 -12.39 -7.85
CA ALA A 232 -5.45 -12.54 -8.25
C ALA A 232 -4.77 -11.18 -8.16
N PHE A 233 -3.59 -11.18 -7.59
CA PHE A 233 -2.76 -10.00 -7.44
C PHE A 233 -1.35 -10.33 -7.90
N ALA A 234 -0.76 -9.48 -8.74
CA ALA A 234 0.62 -9.60 -9.17
C ALA A 234 1.30 -8.25 -9.11
N THR A 235 2.49 -8.21 -8.57
CA THR A 235 3.32 -7.02 -8.60
C THR A 235 4.72 -7.35 -9.07
N LYS A 236 5.30 -6.43 -9.84
CA LYS A 236 6.68 -6.48 -10.28
C LYS A 236 7.35 -5.18 -9.89
N GLU A 237 8.43 -5.28 -9.14
CA GLU A 237 9.23 -4.13 -8.74
C GLU A 237 10.63 -4.28 -9.33
N ARG A 238 11.13 -3.19 -9.93
CA ARG A 238 12.45 -3.12 -10.53
C ARG A 238 13.13 -1.86 -10.05
N GLU A 239 14.25 -2.02 -9.40
CA GLU A 239 15.12 -0.92 -9.00
C GLU A 239 16.45 -1.07 -9.70
N THR A 240 16.81 -0.09 -10.50
CA THR A 240 18.09 -0.07 -11.21
C THR A 240 18.74 1.27 -11.02
N TYR A 241 19.99 1.28 -10.56
CA TYR A 241 20.75 2.50 -10.56
C TYR A 241 22.20 2.25 -10.95
N ASP A 242 22.78 3.25 -11.61
CA ASP A 242 24.17 3.37 -11.96
C ASP A 242 24.57 4.81 -11.64
N ILE A 243 25.34 5.01 -10.58
CA ILE A 243 25.74 6.34 -10.11
C ILE A 243 27.24 6.38 -9.96
N GLN A 244 27.84 7.40 -10.56
CA GLN A 244 29.25 7.72 -10.41
C GLN A 244 29.39 9.04 -9.68
N GLY A 245 30.27 9.10 -8.71
CA GLY A 245 30.57 10.32 -7.97
C GLY A 245 32.05 10.61 -7.95
N GLN A 246 32.38 11.90 -7.92
CA GLN A 246 33.73 12.41 -7.74
C GLN A 246 33.74 13.42 -6.61
N TYR A 247 34.69 13.27 -5.69
CA TYR A 247 34.87 14.16 -4.55
C TYR A 247 36.11 15.01 -4.76
N TRP A 248 35.95 16.32 -4.61
CA TRP A 248 37.02 17.29 -4.75
C TRP A 248 37.08 18.19 -3.53
N LEU A 249 38.28 18.49 -3.09
CA LEU A 249 38.57 19.44 -2.03
C LEU A 249 39.34 20.61 -2.62
N ASP A 250 38.79 21.82 -2.48
CA ASP A 250 39.42 23.05 -2.94
C ASP A 250 39.82 23.92 -1.74
N GLU A 251 41.01 24.54 -1.82
CA GLU A 251 41.38 25.62 -0.91
C GLU A 251 41.01 26.96 -1.55
N THR A 252 40.23 27.78 -0.84
CA THR A 252 39.69 29.03 -1.40
C THR A 252 40.75 30.11 -1.65
N ASN A 253 41.93 30.01 -1.03
CA ASN A 253 43.02 30.93 -1.19
C ASN A 253 43.99 30.51 -2.30
N THR A 254 43.77 29.39 -2.93
CA THR A 254 44.58 28.86 -4.01
C THR A 254 43.72 28.38 -5.16
N THR A 255 44.29 28.29 -6.35
CA THR A 255 43.61 27.73 -7.52
C THR A 255 43.76 26.21 -7.62
N GLU A 256 44.39 25.57 -6.63
CA GLU A 256 44.60 24.13 -6.63
C GLU A 256 43.35 23.38 -6.21
N GLN A 257 42.96 22.37 -7.01
CA GLN A 257 41.96 21.37 -6.69
C GLN A 257 42.66 20.08 -6.27
N LEU A 258 42.26 19.57 -5.10
CA LEU A 258 42.73 18.29 -4.64
C LEU A 258 41.64 17.25 -4.87
N GLY A 259 41.93 16.29 -5.75
CA GLY A 259 41.03 15.15 -5.95
C GLY A 259 41.02 14.25 -4.69
N VAL A 260 39.86 14.03 -4.09
CA VAL A 260 39.72 13.20 -2.89
C VAL A 260 39.39 11.76 -3.25
N GLY A 261 38.62 11.53 -4.30
CA GLY A 261 38.31 10.20 -4.75
C GLY A 261 37.14 10.11 -5.71
N THR A 262 36.90 8.92 -6.21
CA THR A 262 35.77 8.57 -7.04
C THR A 262 35.09 7.36 -6.48
N TYR A 263 33.78 7.23 -6.75
CA TYR A 263 33.05 6.02 -6.46
C TYR A 263 32.03 5.71 -7.57
N MET A 264 31.68 4.44 -7.70
CA MET A 264 30.65 3.97 -8.60
C MET A 264 29.74 3.02 -7.83
N GLU A 265 28.45 3.29 -7.87
CA GLU A 265 27.42 2.46 -7.26
C GLU A 265 26.49 1.93 -8.33
N HIS A 266 26.20 0.64 -8.28
CA HIS A 266 25.30 -0.04 -9.20
C HIS A 266 24.35 -0.94 -8.46
N ALA A 267 23.13 -1.03 -8.92
CA ALA A 267 22.16 -1.98 -8.40
C ALA A 267 21.22 -2.49 -9.46
N ARG A 268 20.80 -3.75 -9.29
CA ARG A 268 19.77 -4.42 -10.07
C ARG A 268 18.95 -5.26 -9.09
N ASN A 269 17.86 -4.68 -8.60
CA ASN A 269 17.00 -5.32 -7.61
C ASN A 269 15.64 -5.60 -8.21
N TYR A 270 15.17 -6.83 -8.09
CA TYR A 270 13.90 -7.29 -8.66
C TYR A 270 13.07 -7.98 -7.58
N LEU A 271 11.80 -7.64 -7.50
CA LEU A 271 10.83 -8.31 -6.67
C LEU A 271 9.61 -8.66 -7.53
N ASP A 272 9.25 -9.93 -7.55
CA ASP A 272 8.01 -10.42 -8.14
C ASP A 272 7.17 -11.07 -7.05
N ALA A 273 5.97 -10.57 -6.84
CA ALA A 273 5.03 -11.13 -5.90
C ALA A 273 3.72 -11.47 -6.60
N ASN A 274 3.23 -12.68 -6.35
CA ASN A 274 1.95 -13.15 -6.86
C ASN A 274 1.13 -13.69 -5.70
N MET A 275 -0.14 -13.33 -5.65
CA MET A 275 -1.08 -13.85 -4.69
C MET A 275 -2.36 -14.27 -5.39
N LYS A 276 -2.85 -15.45 -5.06
CA LYS A 276 -4.17 -15.94 -5.48
C LYS A 276 -4.99 -16.21 -4.23
N SER A 277 -6.27 -15.87 -4.27
CA SER A 277 -7.15 -15.98 -3.12
C SER A 277 -8.51 -16.53 -3.56
N LEU A 278 -9.05 -17.43 -2.76
CA LEU A 278 -10.44 -17.88 -2.84
C LEU A 278 -11.09 -17.63 -1.50
N LYS A 279 -12.26 -16.97 -1.51
CA LYS A 279 -13.01 -16.64 -0.32
C LYS A 279 -14.46 -17.08 -0.47
N VAL A 280 -14.98 -17.73 0.55
CA VAL A 280 -16.40 -18.04 0.70
C VAL A 280 -16.94 -17.21 1.85
N LEU A 281 -17.97 -16.44 1.60
CA LEU A 281 -18.58 -15.57 2.59
C LEU A 281 -20.07 -15.89 2.71
N PHE A 282 -20.50 -16.18 3.93
CA PHE A 282 -21.90 -16.45 4.24
C PHE A 282 -22.43 -15.35 5.16
N SER A 283 -23.61 -14.82 4.83
CA SER A 283 -24.30 -13.80 5.60
C SER A 283 -25.74 -14.23 5.87
N HIS A 284 -26.17 -14.13 7.12
CA HIS A 284 -27.54 -14.43 7.53
C HIS A 284 -28.01 -13.38 8.52
N LYS A 285 -29.12 -12.74 8.22
CA LYS A 285 -29.66 -11.61 9.00
C LYS A 285 -31.05 -11.88 9.52
N PRO A 286 -31.22 -12.81 10.50
CA PRO A 286 -32.50 -12.96 11.18
C PRO A 286 -32.80 -11.71 12.02
N LYS A 287 -34.03 -11.57 12.52
CA LYS A 287 -34.44 -10.38 13.25
C LYS A 287 -33.48 -10.06 14.40
N GLY A 288 -32.90 -8.87 14.37
CA GLY A 288 -31.98 -8.38 15.40
C GLY A 288 -30.53 -8.87 15.27
N HIS A 289 -30.22 -9.72 14.31
CA HIS A 289 -28.87 -10.29 14.14
C HIS A 289 -28.33 -10.04 12.75
N ASP A 290 -27.02 -9.89 12.67
CA ASP A 290 -26.26 -9.87 11.44
C ASP A 290 -25.09 -10.85 11.59
N ILE A 291 -25.31 -12.08 11.13
CA ILE A 291 -24.34 -13.17 11.24
C ILE A 291 -23.51 -13.20 9.95
N GLN A 292 -22.21 -13.18 10.10
CA GLN A 292 -21.27 -13.32 8.99
C GLN A 292 -20.22 -14.36 9.33
N THR A 293 -19.92 -15.22 8.36
CA THR A 293 -18.81 -16.17 8.46
C THR A 293 -18.09 -16.24 7.13
N GLY A 294 -16.80 -16.50 7.18
CA GLY A 294 -16.00 -16.55 5.98
C GLY A 294 -14.81 -17.50 6.11
N LEU A 295 -14.48 -18.13 4.99
CA LEU A 295 -13.31 -18.97 4.85
C LEU A 295 -12.50 -18.41 3.69
N THR A 296 -11.20 -18.15 3.90
CA THR A 296 -10.31 -17.62 2.89
C THR A 296 -9.06 -18.49 2.80
N TRP A 297 -8.70 -18.87 1.58
CA TRP A 297 -7.43 -19.47 1.27
C TRP A 297 -6.63 -18.52 0.40
N LYS A 298 -5.38 -18.29 0.76
CA LYS A 298 -4.44 -17.46 0.00
C LYS A 298 -3.18 -18.26 -0.31
N HIS A 299 -2.72 -18.13 -1.55
CA HIS A 299 -1.44 -18.68 -1.95
C HIS A 299 -0.55 -17.54 -2.44
N GLU A 300 0.62 -17.39 -1.83
CA GLU A 300 1.59 -16.35 -2.14
C GLU A 300 2.88 -16.94 -2.64
N ILE A 301 3.44 -16.32 -3.69
CA ILE A 301 4.79 -16.58 -4.17
C ILE A 301 5.50 -15.24 -4.25
N ILE A 302 6.61 -15.11 -3.54
CA ILE A 302 7.46 -13.92 -3.58
C ILE A 302 8.85 -14.34 -4.03
N GLU A 303 9.33 -13.75 -5.11
CA GLU A 303 10.66 -13.96 -5.65
C GLU A 303 11.44 -12.66 -5.61
N GLU A 304 12.60 -12.68 -4.99
CA GLU A 304 13.48 -11.53 -4.85
C GLU A 304 14.86 -11.87 -5.40
N ASN A 305 15.38 -11.00 -6.29
CA ASN A 305 16.73 -11.07 -6.79
C ASN A 305 17.38 -9.71 -6.60
N SER A 306 18.52 -9.70 -5.97
CA SER A 306 19.24 -8.48 -5.63
C SER A 306 20.68 -8.61 -6.04
N ARG A 307 21.20 -7.58 -6.70
CA ARG A 307 22.61 -7.46 -7.04
C ARG A 307 23.05 -6.03 -6.91
N GLU A 308 23.96 -5.77 -5.97
CA GLU A 308 24.48 -4.47 -5.70
C GLU A 308 26.01 -4.52 -5.63
N TRP A 309 26.69 -3.54 -6.18
CA TRP A 309 28.13 -3.43 -6.09
C TRP A 309 28.58 -1.98 -6.07
N GLU A 310 29.72 -1.76 -5.42
CA GLU A 310 30.33 -0.46 -5.25
C GLU A 310 31.82 -0.56 -5.50
N MET A 311 32.36 0.40 -6.22
CA MET A 311 33.79 0.56 -6.46
C MET A 311 34.22 1.93 -5.99
N ARG A 312 35.36 2.01 -5.30
CA ARG A 312 35.92 3.26 -4.78
C ARG A 312 37.42 3.41 -5.09
N ASP A 313 37.79 4.65 -5.30
CA ASP A 313 39.18 5.08 -5.31
C ASP A 313 39.27 6.41 -4.55
N SER A 314 40.08 6.45 -3.50
CA SER A 314 40.19 7.61 -2.61
C SER A 314 41.39 8.52 -2.95
N ALA A 315 42.07 8.26 -4.01
CA ALA A 315 43.28 8.99 -4.39
C ALA A 315 44.35 9.09 -3.26
N GLY A 316 44.38 8.10 -2.37
CA GLY A 316 45.35 7.97 -1.28
C GLY A 316 45.04 8.72 0.00
N TYR A 317 43.86 9.36 0.12
CA TYR A 317 43.54 10.17 1.31
C TYR A 317 42.89 9.42 2.44
N SER A 318 41.95 8.52 2.13
CA SER A 318 41.17 7.79 3.16
C SER A 318 41.29 6.28 3.06
N ILE A 319 41.60 5.78 1.90
CA ILE A 319 41.81 4.36 1.60
C ILE A 319 43.13 4.25 0.86
N PRO A 320 43.97 3.21 1.06
CA PRO A 320 45.21 3.06 0.32
C PRO A 320 44.98 3.17 -1.19
N HIS A 321 45.69 4.09 -1.81
CA HIS A 321 45.56 4.33 -3.25
C HIS A 321 46.31 3.26 -4.03
N THR A 322 45.63 2.61 -4.98
CA THR A 322 46.20 1.54 -5.81
C THR A 322 46.42 1.96 -7.27
N GLY A 323 46.84 3.23 -7.50
CA GLY A 323 47.01 3.79 -8.83
C GLY A 323 45.73 4.32 -9.43
N ASN A 324 45.51 4.10 -10.73
CA ASN A 324 44.30 4.54 -11.44
C ASN A 324 43.19 3.48 -11.45
N ARG A 325 43.21 2.53 -10.50
CA ARG A 325 42.23 1.46 -10.43
C ARG A 325 41.17 1.82 -9.41
N LEU A 326 39.89 1.55 -9.78
CA LEU A 326 38.79 1.52 -8.86
C LEU A 326 38.74 0.14 -8.18
N ASP A 327 38.74 0.13 -6.85
CA ASP A 327 38.69 -1.09 -6.10
C ASP A 327 37.23 -1.46 -5.84
N LEU A 328 36.91 -2.74 -5.99
CA LEU A 328 35.63 -3.27 -5.63
C LEU A 328 35.51 -3.37 -4.10
N ILE A 329 34.76 -2.45 -3.48
CA ILE A 329 34.57 -2.38 -2.04
C ILE A 329 33.42 -3.28 -1.61
N TYR A 330 32.42 -3.43 -2.46
CA TYR A 330 31.17 -4.06 -2.10
C TYR A 330 30.57 -4.79 -3.30
N ASN A 331 30.23 -6.05 -3.10
CA ASN A 331 29.51 -6.83 -4.08
C ASN A 331 28.57 -7.78 -3.35
N GLN A 332 27.28 -7.55 -3.46
CA GLN A 332 26.26 -8.35 -2.82
C GLN A 332 25.29 -8.93 -3.85
N LYS A 333 25.06 -10.22 -3.78
CA LYS A 333 24.04 -10.92 -4.54
C LYS A 333 23.14 -11.70 -3.60
N SER A 334 21.85 -11.60 -3.79
CA SER A 334 20.89 -12.44 -3.09
C SER A 334 19.80 -12.89 -4.03
N SER A 335 19.26 -14.09 -3.79
CA SER A 335 18.12 -14.62 -4.51
C SER A 335 17.30 -15.45 -3.54
N ASN A 336 16.05 -15.03 -3.33
CA ASN A 336 15.14 -15.69 -2.40
C ASN A 336 13.81 -15.96 -3.10
N ARG A 337 13.24 -17.12 -2.79
CA ARG A 337 11.89 -17.46 -3.18
C ARG A 337 11.13 -17.97 -1.96
N ILE A 338 9.98 -17.36 -1.70
CA ILE A 338 9.07 -17.75 -0.64
C ILE A 338 7.75 -18.16 -1.28
N SER A 339 7.29 -19.38 -0.96
CA SER A 339 5.97 -19.86 -1.33
C SER A 339 5.24 -20.25 -0.06
N SER A 340 4.04 -19.70 0.14
CA SER A 340 3.28 -19.96 1.34
C SER A 340 1.78 -20.00 1.09
N ASP A 341 1.08 -20.73 1.95
CA ASP A 341 -0.37 -20.78 1.98
C ASP A 341 -0.87 -20.21 3.30
N ARG A 342 -1.97 -19.49 3.23
CA ARG A 342 -2.66 -18.98 4.40
C ARG A 342 -4.11 -19.39 4.36
N LEU A 343 -4.59 -19.91 5.49
CA LEU A 343 -5.98 -20.27 5.66
C LEU A 343 -6.56 -19.42 6.78
N GLU A 344 -7.69 -18.77 6.52
CA GLU A 344 -8.35 -17.89 7.47
C GLU A 344 -9.82 -18.23 7.58
N LEU A 345 -10.30 -18.35 8.81
CA LEU A 345 -11.70 -18.59 9.12
C LEU A 345 -12.17 -17.54 10.11
N PHE A 346 -13.29 -16.89 9.85
CA PHE A 346 -13.92 -16.02 10.83
C PHE A 346 -15.41 -16.30 10.96
N GLY A 347 -15.93 -15.97 12.14
CA GLY A 347 -17.35 -15.94 12.41
C GLY A 347 -17.66 -14.80 13.35
N GLN A 348 -18.73 -14.08 13.06
CA GLN A 348 -19.19 -12.99 13.90
C GLN A 348 -20.69 -12.81 13.83
N ASP A 349 -21.25 -12.21 14.87
CA ASP A 349 -22.64 -11.76 14.92
C ASP A 349 -22.69 -10.35 15.47
N THR A 350 -23.54 -9.53 14.89
CA THR A 350 -23.92 -8.25 15.46
C THR A 350 -25.35 -8.34 15.91
N TRP A 351 -25.57 -8.33 17.22
CA TRP A 351 -26.88 -8.41 17.82
C TRP A 351 -27.35 -7.02 18.22
N ARG A 352 -28.46 -6.59 17.65
CA ARG A 352 -29.10 -5.30 17.93
C ARG A 352 -30.41 -5.50 18.61
N PHE A 353 -30.62 -4.82 19.74
CA PHE A 353 -31.89 -4.87 20.48
C PHE A 353 -32.18 -3.54 21.13
N THR A 354 -33.44 -3.28 21.36
CA THR A 354 -33.94 -2.05 22.00
C THR A 354 -34.73 -2.42 23.24
N ASN A 355 -34.46 -1.69 24.34
CA ASN A 355 -35.22 -1.81 25.56
C ASN A 355 -35.51 -0.42 26.15
N SER A 356 -36.07 -0.36 27.37
CA SER A 356 -36.36 0.92 28.03
C SER A 356 -35.12 1.80 28.32
N HIS A 357 -33.91 1.22 28.31
CA HIS A 357 -32.68 1.94 28.59
C HIS A 357 -31.98 2.50 27.33
N GLY A 358 -32.38 2.02 26.14
CA GLY A 358 -31.79 2.51 24.90
C GLY A 358 -31.68 1.46 23.81
N ILE A 359 -30.88 1.77 22.82
CA ILE A 359 -30.54 0.90 21.69
C ILE A 359 -29.17 0.30 21.93
N PHE A 360 -29.06 -1.01 21.87
CA PHE A 360 -27.83 -1.77 22.12
C PHE A 360 -27.38 -2.47 20.84
N SER A 361 -26.08 -2.47 20.61
CA SER A 361 -25.45 -3.21 19.53
C SER A 361 -24.26 -3.98 20.11
N LEU A 362 -24.36 -5.30 20.08
CA LEU A 362 -23.29 -6.19 20.54
C LEU A 362 -22.70 -6.92 19.35
N ASN A 363 -21.43 -6.65 19.05
CA ASN A 363 -20.67 -7.37 18.05
C ASN A 363 -19.73 -8.34 18.76
N TYR A 364 -19.78 -9.62 18.40
CA TYR A 364 -18.89 -10.63 18.95
C TYR A 364 -18.50 -11.61 17.84
N GLY A 365 -17.30 -12.09 17.93
CA GLY A 365 -16.78 -13.01 16.94
C GLY A 365 -15.36 -13.45 17.22
N ALA A 366 -14.86 -14.29 16.34
CA ALA A 366 -13.52 -14.81 16.43
C ALA A 366 -12.95 -15.06 15.04
N ARG A 367 -11.66 -15.02 14.97
CA ARG A 367 -10.89 -15.33 13.77
C ARG A 367 -9.82 -16.36 14.09
N LEU A 368 -9.69 -17.35 13.20
CA LEU A 368 -8.63 -18.34 13.24
C LEU A 368 -7.87 -18.28 11.93
N SER A 369 -6.56 -18.17 12.00
CA SER A 369 -5.71 -18.19 10.82
C SER A 369 -4.53 -19.12 10.98
N TYR A 370 -4.10 -19.70 9.86
CA TYR A 370 -2.94 -20.56 9.76
C TYR A 370 -2.06 -20.06 8.61
N TRP A 371 -0.75 -19.96 8.87
CA TRP A 371 0.23 -19.59 7.87
C TRP A 371 1.29 -20.70 7.73
N SER A 372 1.39 -21.29 6.54
CA SER A 372 2.27 -22.43 6.29
C SER A 372 3.75 -22.10 6.40
N TRP A 373 4.12 -20.84 6.20
CA TRP A 373 5.51 -20.38 6.28
C TRP A 373 6.14 -20.62 7.65
N ASN A 374 5.45 -20.22 8.71
CA ASN A 374 5.92 -20.37 10.09
C ASN A 374 5.19 -21.47 10.86
N LYS A 375 4.23 -22.14 10.22
CA LYS A 375 3.39 -23.18 10.83
C LYS A 375 2.69 -22.73 12.11
N GLU A 376 2.23 -21.48 12.11
CA GLU A 376 1.58 -20.88 13.27
C GLU A 376 0.07 -20.80 13.09
N TRP A 377 -0.64 -21.05 14.18
CA TRP A 377 -2.05 -20.77 14.33
C TRP A 377 -2.22 -19.49 15.13
N LEU A 378 -3.10 -18.62 14.66
CA LEU A 378 -3.47 -17.38 15.34
C LEU A 378 -4.96 -17.39 15.59
N PHE A 379 -5.37 -17.27 16.86
CA PHE A 379 -6.76 -17.16 17.27
C PHE A 379 -7.02 -15.78 17.86
N SER A 380 -8.06 -15.10 17.37
CA SER A 380 -8.35 -13.73 17.76
C SER A 380 -9.85 -13.56 18.03
N PRO A 381 -10.32 -13.72 19.28
CA PRO A 381 -11.69 -13.36 19.66
C PRO A 381 -11.82 -11.85 19.87
N ARG A 382 -12.99 -11.32 19.52
CA ARG A 382 -13.28 -9.89 19.62
C ARG A 382 -14.72 -9.67 20.07
N VAL A 383 -14.90 -8.65 20.93
CA VAL A 383 -16.22 -8.22 21.41
C VAL A 383 -16.25 -6.71 21.41
N SER A 384 -17.34 -6.13 20.93
CA SER A 384 -17.62 -4.72 21.06
C SER A 384 -19.07 -4.47 21.40
N LEU A 385 -19.32 -3.48 22.26
CA LEU A 385 -20.67 -3.08 22.67
C LEU A 385 -20.87 -1.60 22.35
N GLY A 386 -21.95 -1.30 21.64
CA GLY A 386 -22.40 0.06 21.38
C GLY A 386 -23.73 0.32 22.05
N ILE A 387 -23.91 1.49 22.64
CA ILE A 387 -25.12 1.89 23.36
C ILE A 387 -25.51 3.30 22.93
N ILE A 388 -26.77 3.48 22.54
CA ILE A 388 -27.41 4.77 22.38
C ILE A 388 -28.45 4.88 23.48
N PRO A 389 -28.21 5.67 24.55
CA PRO A 389 -29.12 5.70 25.70
C PRO A 389 -30.42 6.41 25.36
N SER A 390 -31.51 5.98 25.99
CA SER A 390 -32.82 6.56 25.78
C SER A 390 -32.99 7.97 26.30
N PHE A 391 -32.13 8.39 27.27
CA PHE A 391 -32.19 9.74 27.82
C PHE A 391 -31.62 10.81 26.92
N ASN A 392 -30.74 10.43 25.97
CA ASN A 392 -30.18 11.38 25.00
C ASN A 392 -29.66 10.62 23.78
N GLU A 393 -30.37 10.72 22.65
CA GLU A 393 -30.02 10.06 21.39
C GLU A 393 -28.76 10.62 20.73
N ASP A 394 -28.27 11.79 21.18
CA ASP A 394 -27.03 12.39 20.66
C ASP A 394 -25.76 11.74 21.25
N PHE A 395 -25.88 10.93 22.31
CA PHE A 395 -24.77 10.20 22.88
C PHE A 395 -24.68 8.78 22.29
N THR A 396 -23.45 8.36 21.99
CA THR A 396 -23.14 7.00 21.62
C THR A 396 -21.93 6.55 22.45
N PHE A 397 -22.07 5.45 23.18
CA PHE A 397 -21.00 4.83 23.95
C PHE A 397 -20.53 3.56 23.23
N ARG A 398 -19.21 3.37 23.10
CA ARG A 398 -18.60 2.18 22.56
C ARG A 398 -17.51 1.63 23.46
N ILE A 399 -17.53 0.31 23.66
CA ILE A 399 -16.50 -0.43 24.36
C ILE A 399 -16.13 -1.60 23.47
N ALA A 400 -14.84 -1.77 23.21
CA ALA A 400 -14.32 -2.87 22.38
C ALA A 400 -13.12 -3.51 23.06
N THR A 401 -13.01 -4.83 22.95
CA THR A 401 -11.86 -5.60 23.40
C THR A 401 -11.57 -6.74 22.44
N GLY A 402 -10.31 -7.08 22.30
CA GLY A 402 -9.87 -8.22 21.51
C GLY A 402 -8.67 -8.86 22.17
N LEU A 403 -8.54 -10.16 21.98
CA LEU A 403 -7.43 -10.95 22.46
C LEU A 403 -6.72 -11.60 21.27
N TYR A 404 -5.47 -11.97 21.47
CA TYR A 404 -4.62 -12.58 20.47
C TYR A 404 -3.94 -13.80 21.05
N TYR A 405 -4.13 -14.95 20.42
CA TYR A 405 -3.48 -16.18 20.80
C TYR A 405 -2.72 -16.73 19.60
N GLN A 406 -1.46 -17.01 19.80
CA GLN A 406 -0.58 -17.56 18.78
C GLN A 406 -0.03 -18.88 19.25
N ALA A 407 -0.18 -19.92 18.43
CA ALA A 407 0.34 -21.25 18.73
C ALA A 407 1.07 -21.82 17.52
N PRO A 408 2.27 -22.40 17.71
CA PRO A 408 2.94 -23.11 16.64
C PRO A 408 2.18 -24.41 16.33
N PHE A 409 2.25 -24.83 15.07
CA PHE A 409 1.74 -26.11 14.62
C PHE A 409 2.91 -27.10 14.58
N TYR A 410 2.79 -28.23 15.29
CA TYR A 410 3.79 -29.28 15.33
C TYR A 410 3.35 -30.49 14.50
#